data_4f91d83e9f0c735661a72b710ecf69a5
#
_entry.id   4f91d83e9f0c735661a72b710ecf69a5
#
_cell.length_a   1.000
_cell.length_b   1.000
_cell.length_c   1.000
_cell.angle_alpha   90.00
_cell.angle_beta   90.00
_cell.angle_gamma   90.00
#
_symmetry.space_group_name_H-M   'P 1'
#
loop_
_entity.id
_entity.type
_entity.pdbx_description
1 polymer ?
#
loop_
_entity_poly.entity_id
_entity_poly.type
_entity_poly.pdbx_seq_one_letter_code
_entity_poly.pdbx_strand_id
1 'polypeptide(L)'
;TDVAIIGAGFTGLWTAYYLKQRRPDLSIAIFEAVTVGYGASGRNGGWCMGLAMGIEDLLAKPETRHVGIQVLRAMHETVDEVGRVCQAENIDCHYQKGGTLTVATLPFRAKSMRDRVERFHSMGFSEDDYRWLPTSEAKRHINCASNHGASYTPHCAAIHPARLVKGLAERVRGLGVAIHELTPVTNFEPGRIHTEVGSVEASIVLR
;
A
#
# COMPACT_ATOMS: atom_id res chain seq x y z
N THR A 1 26.62 -6.35 -7.06
CA THR A 1 25.21 -6.69 -7.32
C THR A 1 24.67 -5.81 -8.46
N ASP A 2 23.63 -6.27 -9.18
CA ASP A 2 22.99 -5.44 -10.23
C ASP A 2 22.14 -4.34 -9.59
N VAL A 3 21.39 -4.67 -8.52
CA VAL A 3 20.50 -3.73 -7.83
C VAL A 3 20.77 -3.76 -6.33
N ALA A 4 21.08 -2.60 -5.75
CA ALA A 4 21.12 -2.39 -4.31
C ALA A 4 19.88 -1.59 -3.87
N ILE A 5 19.15 -2.07 -2.88
CA ILE A 5 17.94 -1.45 -2.34
C ILE A 5 18.20 -1.04 -0.91
N ILE A 6 17.90 0.21 -0.56
CA ILE A 6 18.04 0.74 0.80
C ILE A 6 16.70 0.67 1.51
N GLY A 7 16.63 -0.20 2.52
CA GLY A 7 15.46 -0.43 3.36
C GLY A 7 14.65 -1.68 2.99
N ALA A 8 14.39 -2.52 4.00
CA ALA A 8 13.56 -3.73 3.91
C ALA A 8 12.12 -3.46 4.40
N GLY A 9 11.54 -2.33 4.02
CA GLY A 9 10.13 -2.03 4.16
C GLY A 9 9.32 -2.55 2.96
N PHE A 10 8.02 -2.26 2.93
CA PHE A 10 7.16 -2.68 1.81
C PHE A 10 7.68 -2.21 0.46
N THR A 11 8.12 -0.97 0.32
CA THR A 11 8.63 -0.44 -0.95
C THR A 11 9.80 -1.27 -1.48
N GLY A 12 10.84 -1.48 -0.66
CA GLY A 12 12.01 -2.24 -1.08
C GLY A 12 11.70 -3.71 -1.38
N LEU A 13 10.89 -4.36 -0.54
CA LEU A 13 10.55 -5.76 -0.69
C LEU A 13 9.65 -6.02 -1.91
N TRP A 14 8.61 -5.21 -2.13
CA TRP A 14 7.77 -5.33 -3.32
C TRP A 14 8.57 -5.05 -4.60
N THR A 15 9.46 -4.06 -4.57
CA THR A 15 10.35 -3.78 -5.70
C THR A 15 11.22 -5.00 -6.03
N ALA A 16 11.88 -5.59 -5.02
CA ALA A 16 12.69 -6.78 -5.21
C ALA A 16 11.88 -7.98 -5.71
N TYR A 17 10.68 -8.19 -5.15
CA TYR A 17 9.76 -9.24 -5.58
C TYR A 17 9.43 -9.14 -7.07
N TYR A 18 8.94 -7.99 -7.53
CA TYR A 18 8.56 -7.82 -8.93
C TYR A 18 9.74 -7.77 -9.89
N LEU A 19 10.89 -7.26 -9.46
CA LEU A 19 12.12 -7.36 -10.26
C LEU A 19 12.51 -8.82 -10.48
N LYS A 20 12.50 -9.64 -9.43
CA LYS A 20 12.80 -11.08 -9.54
C LYS A 20 11.77 -11.86 -10.35
N GLN A 21 10.48 -11.47 -10.30
CA GLN A 21 9.45 -12.08 -11.15
C GLN A 21 9.67 -11.78 -12.64
N ARG A 22 10.16 -10.60 -13.00
CA ARG A 22 10.38 -10.17 -14.37
C ARG A 22 11.77 -10.53 -14.90
N ARG A 23 12.76 -10.51 -14.04
CA ARG A 23 14.18 -10.75 -14.32
C ARG A 23 14.79 -11.63 -13.23
N PRO A 24 14.57 -12.95 -13.29
CA PRO A 24 15.10 -13.90 -12.30
C PRO A 24 16.62 -13.92 -12.20
N ASP A 25 17.31 -13.52 -13.27
CA ASP A 25 18.75 -13.44 -13.39
C ASP A 25 19.39 -12.30 -12.59
N LEU A 26 18.63 -11.24 -12.25
CA LEU A 26 19.18 -10.10 -11.53
C LEU A 26 19.73 -10.48 -10.15
N SER A 27 20.94 -10.03 -9.86
CA SER A 27 21.54 -10.06 -8.52
C SER A 27 21.02 -8.85 -7.74
N ILE A 28 20.22 -9.09 -6.70
CA ILE A 28 19.60 -8.02 -5.88
C ILE A 28 20.03 -8.18 -4.43
N ALA A 29 20.45 -7.08 -3.81
CA ALA A 29 20.74 -7.01 -2.38
C ALA A 29 19.96 -5.88 -1.72
N ILE A 30 19.36 -6.14 -0.55
CA ILE A 30 18.63 -5.17 0.27
C ILE A 30 19.43 -4.91 1.53
N PHE A 31 19.59 -3.65 1.93
CA PHE A 31 20.32 -3.22 3.12
C PHE A 31 19.36 -2.53 4.08
N GLU A 32 19.17 -3.13 5.25
CA GLU A 32 18.24 -2.67 6.27
C GLU A 32 19.01 -2.27 7.54
N ALA A 33 18.73 -1.09 8.04
CA ALA A 33 19.45 -0.54 9.19
C ALA A 33 19.21 -1.32 10.49
N VAL A 34 18.01 -1.87 10.66
CA VAL A 34 17.63 -2.60 11.89
C VAL A 34 17.19 -4.02 11.50
N THR A 35 15.91 -4.27 11.37
CA THR A 35 15.34 -5.56 10.96
C THR A 35 14.24 -5.33 9.92
N VAL A 36 13.95 -6.37 9.15
CA VAL A 36 12.85 -6.33 8.17
C VAL A 36 11.58 -5.74 8.78
N GLY A 37 11.04 -4.70 8.14
CA GLY A 37 9.79 -4.07 8.55
C GLY A 37 9.85 -3.29 9.86
N TYR A 38 11.03 -3.00 10.39
CA TYR A 38 11.18 -2.23 11.64
C TYR A 38 10.50 -0.86 11.60
N GLY A 39 10.49 -0.21 10.44
CA GLY A 39 9.84 1.09 10.25
C GLY A 39 8.32 0.99 10.17
N ALA A 40 7.71 1.92 9.44
CA ALA A 40 6.25 2.04 9.27
C ALA A 40 5.59 0.77 8.69
N SER A 41 6.31 -0.01 7.88
CA SER A 41 5.77 -1.21 7.24
C SER A 41 5.32 -2.28 8.22
N GLY A 42 5.99 -2.47 9.35
CA GLY A 42 5.59 -3.45 10.36
C GLY A 42 4.74 -2.88 11.50
N ARG A 43 4.48 -1.56 11.55
CA ARG A 43 3.91 -0.86 12.71
C ARG A 43 2.68 -0.02 12.39
N ASN A 44 2.10 -0.17 11.21
CA ASN A 44 0.89 0.55 10.83
C ASN A 44 -0.39 -0.14 11.34
N GLY A 45 -1.53 0.51 11.15
CA GLY A 45 -2.82 0.01 11.63
C GLY A 45 -3.43 -1.13 10.81
N GLY A 46 -2.75 -1.64 9.80
CA GLY A 46 -3.21 -2.78 9.00
C GLY A 46 -4.31 -2.44 7.98
N TRP A 47 -4.43 -1.19 7.59
CA TRP A 47 -5.33 -0.76 6.52
C TRP A 47 -4.60 -0.77 5.17
N CYS A 48 -4.90 -1.78 4.35
CA CYS A 48 -4.51 -1.83 2.95
C CYS A 48 -5.60 -1.13 2.14
N MET A 49 -5.43 0.18 1.92
CA MET A 49 -6.46 1.05 1.31
C MET A 49 -6.13 1.41 -0.13
N GLY A 50 -7.16 1.39 -0.97
CA GLY A 50 -7.12 1.91 -2.33
C GLY A 50 -7.20 3.44 -2.40
N LEU A 51 -6.38 4.14 -1.62
CA LEU A 51 -6.36 5.60 -1.54
C LEU A 51 -4.91 6.12 -1.57
N ALA A 52 -4.66 7.16 -2.38
CA ALA A 52 -3.38 7.85 -2.41
C ALA A 52 -3.46 9.19 -1.66
N MET A 53 -2.42 9.49 -0.87
CA MET A 53 -2.28 10.81 -0.24
C MET A 53 -2.15 11.90 -1.31
N GLY A 54 -2.81 13.04 -1.11
CA GLY A 54 -2.79 14.16 -2.06
C GLY A 54 -3.64 13.97 -3.32
N ILE A 55 -4.40 12.88 -3.42
CA ILE A 55 -5.23 12.59 -4.59
C ILE A 55 -6.28 13.66 -4.88
N GLU A 56 -6.80 14.30 -3.83
CA GLU A 56 -7.82 15.34 -3.98
C GLU A 56 -7.30 16.55 -4.76
N ASP A 57 -6.01 16.88 -4.63
CA ASP A 57 -5.38 17.99 -5.38
C ASP A 57 -5.32 17.68 -6.89
N LEU A 58 -5.06 16.42 -7.25
CA LEU A 58 -5.08 15.97 -8.65
C LEU A 58 -6.50 15.96 -9.21
N LEU A 59 -7.47 15.51 -8.42
CA LEU A 59 -8.88 15.42 -8.83
C LEU A 59 -9.57 16.79 -8.95
N ALA A 60 -9.12 17.77 -8.16
CA ALA A 60 -9.69 19.12 -8.14
C ALA A 60 -9.44 19.90 -9.44
N LYS A 61 -8.27 19.71 -10.05
CA LYS A 61 -7.82 20.46 -11.22
C LYS A 61 -8.20 19.73 -12.51
N PRO A 62 -8.88 20.40 -13.49
CA PRO A 62 -9.27 19.76 -14.74
C PRO A 62 -8.12 19.12 -15.51
N GLU A 63 -6.96 19.77 -15.52
CA GLU A 63 -5.76 19.34 -16.25
C GLU A 63 -5.11 18.07 -15.67
N THR A 64 -5.24 17.81 -14.37
CA THR A 64 -4.65 16.65 -13.70
C THR A 64 -5.67 15.59 -13.28
N ARG A 65 -6.97 15.87 -13.45
CA ARG A 65 -8.06 14.98 -13.02
C ARG A 65 -7.94 13.57 -13.60
N HIS A 66 -7.61 13.47 -14.88
CA HIS A 66 -7.44 12.18 -15.55
C HIS A 66 -6.32 11.34 -14.90
N VAL A 67 -5.21 11.97 -14.51
CA VAL A 67 -4.11 11.31 -13.78
C VAL A 67 -4.59 10.85 -12.41
N GLY A 68 -5.34 11.71 -11.69
CA GLY A 68 -5.92 11.36 -10.39
C GLY A 68 -6.84 10.14 -10.46
N ILE A 69 -7.67 10.05 -11.49
CA ILE A 69 -8.54 8.88 -11.73
C ILE A 69 -7.72 7.62 -12.00
N GLN A 70 -6.68 7.71 -12.84
CA GLN A 70 -5.79 6.57 -13.12
C GLN A 70 -5.07 6.11 -11.86
N VAL A 71 -4.55 7.02 -11.04
CA VAL A 71 -3.92 6.70 -9.76
C VAL A 71 -4.89 5.99 -8.82
N LEU A 72 -6.14 6.46 -8.69
CA LEU A 72 -7.12 5.79 -7.83
C LEU A 72 -7.43 4.37 -8.31
N ARG A 73 -7.62 4.17 -9.63
CA ARG A 73 -7.85 2.83 -10.18
C ARG A 73 -6.68 1.90 -9.91
N ALA A 74 -5.45 2.37 -10.11
CA ALA A 74 -4.24 1.60 -9.79
C ALA A 74 -4.14 1.26 -8.29
N MET A 75 -4.58 2.18 -7.41
CA MET A 75 -4.63 1.92 -5.97
C MET A 75 -5.71 0.88 -5.61
N HIS A 76 -6.88 0.91 -6.26
CA HIS A 76 -7.90 -0.13 -6.10
C HIS A 76 -7.35 -1.51 -6.49
N GLU A 77 -6.73 -1.61 -7.67
CA GLU A 77 -6.08 -2.83 -8.17
C GLU A 77 -4.96 -3.30 -7.22
N THR A 78 -4.21 -2.38 -6.62
CA THR A 78 -3.14 -2.71 -5.66
C THR A 78 -3.67 -3.44 -4.42
N VAL A 79 -4.87 -3.09 -3.94
CA VAL A 79 -5.48 -3.82 -2.81
C VAL A 79 -5.72 -5.28 -3.20
N ASP A 80 -6.25 -5.52 -4.40
CA ASP A 80 -6.50 -6.88 -4.91
C ASP A 80 -5.20 -7.63 -5.17
N GLU A 81 -4.20 -6.96 -5.73
CA GLU A 81 -2.89 -7.54 -6.01
C GLU A 81 -2.17 -8.00 -4.74
N VAL A 82 -2.24 -7.22 -3.65
CA VAL A 82 -1.69 -7.65 -2.35
C VAL A 82 -2.35 -8.96 -1.90
N GLY A 83 -3.67 -9.07 -1.99
CA GLY A 83 -4.39 -10.30 -1.64
C GLY A 83 -4.01 -11.47 -2.54
N ARG A 84 -3.94 -11.24 -3.86
CA ARG A 84 -3.54 -12.25 -4.85
C ARG A 84 -2.13 -12.80 -4.57
N VAL A 85 -1.16 -11.92 -4.30
CA VAL A 85 0.21 -12.34 -4.01
C VAL A 85 0.28 -13.07 -2.67
N CYS A 86 -0.42 -12.59 -1.63
CA CYS A 86 -0.46 -13.29 -0.34
C CYS A 86 -0.97 -14.73 -0.49
N GLN A 87 -2.00 -14.93 -1.30
CA GLN A 87 -2.53 -16.27 -1.59
C GLN A 87 -1.55 -17.11 -2.41
N ALA A 88 -1.00 -16.57 -3.50
CA ALA A 88 -0.10 -17.28 -4.41
C ALA A 88 1.22 -17.70 -3.74
N GLU A 89 1.72 -16.88 -2.82
CA GLU A 89 2.99 -17.09 -2.13
C GLU A 89 2.81 -17.68 -0.71
N ASN A 90 1.58 -18.05 -0.34
CA ASN A 90 1.22 -18.59 0.99
C ASN A 90 1.64 -17.68 2.16
N ILE A 91 1.49 -16.37 2.00
CA ILE A 91 1.77 -15.39 3.06
C ILE A 91 0.52 -15.24 3.93
N ASP A 92 0.51 -15.86 5.09
CA ASP A 92 -0.57 -15.69 6.08
C ASP A 92 -0.41 -14.36 6.82
N CYS A 93 -0.98 -13.31 6.27
CA CYS A 93 -1.04 -12.00 6.90
C CYS A 93 -2.45 -11.59 7.35
N HIS A 94 -3.36 -12.56 7.49
CA HIS A 94 -4.77 -12.31 7.82
C HIS A 94 -5.45 -11.35 6.81
N TYR A 95 -5.11 -11.44 5.54
CA TYR A 95 -5.72 -10.59 4.52
C TYR A 95 -7.22 -10.83 4.46
N GLN A 96 -7.99 -9.77 4.71
CA GLN A 96 -9.46 -9.80 4.67
C GLN A 96 -9.98 -8.57 3.93
N LYS A 97 -10.38 -8.75 2.66
CA LYS A 97 -11.00 -7.69 1.88
C LYS A 97 -12.47 -7.55 2.29
N GLY A 98 -12.80 -6.48 2.99
CA GLY A 98 -14.15 -6.17 3.46
C GLY A 98 -14.58 -4.75 3.16
N GLY A 99 -13.68 -3.96 2.59
CA GLY A 99 -13.90 -2.54 2.37
C GLY A 99 -13.74 -1.71 3.64
N THR A 100 -14.10 -0.44 3.53
CA THR A 100 -14.12 0.47 4.67
C THR A 100 -15.40 1.30 4.69
N LEU A 101 -15.92 1.48 5.89
CA LEU A 101 -17.11 2.24 6.19
C LEU A 101 -16.70 3.50 6.99
N THR A 102 -17.04 4.67 6.49
CA THR A 102 -16.83 5.92 7.21
C THR A 102 -18.19 6.49 7.62
N VAL A 103 -18.47 6.56 8.94
CA VAL A 103 -19.74 7.02 9.46
C VAL A 103 -19.74 8.54 9.61
N ALA A 104 -20.79 9.19 9.14
CA ALA A 104 -21.05 10.59 9.40
C ALA A 104 -21.67 10.73 10.80
N THR A 105 -20.88 11.16 11.77
CA THR A 105 -21.34 11.38 13.16
C THR A 105 -21.98 12.75 13.38
N LEU A 106 -21.93 13.65 12.40
CA LEU A 106 -22.51 14.98 12.43
C LEU A 106 -23.29 15.24 11.13
N PRO A 107 -24.44 15.97 11.18
CA PRO A 107 -25.28 16.19 10.01
C PRO A 107 -24.56 16.86 8.83
N PHE A 108 -23.71 17.86 9.08
CA PHE A 108 -22.98 18.54 8.01
C PHE A 108 -21.95 17.61 7.33
N ARG A 109 -21.37 16.65 8.07
CA ARG A 109 -20.47 15.64 7.50
C ARG A 109 -21.22 14.68 6.56
N ALA A 110 -22.47 14.33 6.87
CA ALA A 110 -23.29 13.49 6.00
C ALA A 110 -23.45 14.11 4.61
N LYS A 111 -23.72 15.43 4.56
CA LYS A 111 -23.80 16.14 3.27
C LYS A 111 -22.48 16.10 2.51
N SER A 112 -21.40 16.51 3.16
CA SER A 112 -20.06 16.55 2.53
C SER A 112 -19.61 15.17 2.00
N MET A 113 -19.90 14.10 2.74
CA MET A 113 -19.54 12.73 2.33
C MET A 113 -20.39 12.24 1.17
N ARG A 114 -21.67 12.58 1.13
CA ARG A 114 -22.55 12.29 -0.01
C ARG A 114 -22.10 13.04 -1.26
N ASP A 115 -21.86 14.34 -1.14
CA ASP A 115 -21.38 15.17 -2.24
C ASP A 115 -20.05 14.62 -2.79
N ARG A 116 -19.18 14.04 -1.93
CA ARG A 116 -17.94 13.37 -2.35
C ARG A 116 -18.21 12.11 -3.15
N VAL A 117 -19.14 11.26 -2.72
CA VAL A 117 -19.52 10.05 -3.47
C VAL A 117 -20.10 10.44 -4.85
N GLU A 118 -21.01 11.42 -4.89
CA GLU A 118 -21.58 11.93 -6.15
C GLU A 118 -20.49 12.49 -7.08
N ARG A 119 -19.50 13.18 -6.52
CA ARG A 119 -18.34 13.66 -7.29
C ARG A 119 -17.52 12.50 -7.87
N PHE A 120 -17.28 11.42 -7.14
CA PHE A 120 -16.62 10.24 -7.70
C PHE A 120 -17.44 9.60 -8.82
N HIS A 121 -18.76 9.51 -8.67
CA HIS A 121 -19.64 9.03 -9.75
C HIS A 121 -19.54 9.92 -10.99
N SER A 122 -19.49 11.24 -10.85
CA SER A 122 -19.29 12.17 -11.98
C SER A 122 -17.93 12.02 -12.67
N MET A 123 -16.96 11.39 -12.02
CA MET A 123 -15.62 11.08 -12.56
C MET A 123 -15.54 9.67 -13.18
N GLY A 124 -16.66 8.93 -13.24
CA GLY A 124 -16.73 7.60 -13.86
C GLY A 124 -16.42 6.42 -12.93
N PHE A 125 -16.47 6.63 -11.61
CA PHE A 125 -16.59 5.56 -10.63
C PHE A 125 -18.05 5.17 -10.45
N SER A 126 -18.33 3.93 -10.09
CA SER A 126 -19.67 3.41 -9.91
C SER A 126 -20.03 3.22 -8.42
N GLU A 127 -21.25 2.77 -8.16
CA GLU A 127 -21.66 2.33 -6.84
C GLU A 127 -20.89 1.09 -6.35
N ASP A 128 -20.27 0.34 -7.27
CA ASP A 128 -19.36 -0.75 -6.91
C ASP A 128 -18.04 -0.24 -6.36
N ASP A 129 -17.68 1.02 -6.64
CA ASP A 129 -16.46 1.66 -6.12
C ASP A 129 -16.75 2.49 -4.86
N TYR A 130 -17.79 3.31 -4.90
CA TYR A 130 -18.13 4.23 -3.80
C TYR A 130 -19.65 4.32 -3.64
N ARG A 131 -20.14 4.04 -2.43
CA ARG A 131 -21.56 4.12 -2.11
C ARG A 131 -21.83 5.06 -0.94
N TRP A 132 -22.95 5.76 -1.01
CA TRP A 132 -23.55 6.38 0.15
C TRP A 132 -24.60 5.44 0.75
N LEU A 133 -24.46 5.12 2.04
CA LEU A 133 -25.39 4.29 2.80
C LEU A 133 -26.24 5.21 3.68
N PRO A 134 -27.58 5.24 3.48
CA PRO A 134 -28.48 5.93 4.41
C PRO A 134 -28.35 5.37 5.83
N THR A 135 -28.79 6.14 6.82
CA THR A 135 -28.70 5.76 8.24
C THR A 135 -29.24 4.36 8.55
N SER A 136 -30.36 3.98 7.93
CA SER A 136 -30.97 2.64 8.12
C SER A 136 -30.09 1.51 7.61
N GLU A 137 -29.38 1.73 6.53
CA GLU A 137 -28.47 0.76 5.95
C GLU A 137 -27.13 0.74 6.70
N ALA A 138 -26.56 1.91 7.00
CA ALA A 138 -25.32 2.03 7.76
C ALA A 138 -25.42 1.37 9.16
N LYS A 139 -26.60 1.42 9.81
CA LYS A 139 -26.86 0.75 11.09
C LYS A 139 -26.79 -0.78 11.02
N ARG A 140 -26.94 -1.39 9.86
CA ARG A 140 -26.78 -2.85 9.69
C ARG A 140 -25.30 -3.27 9.78
N HIS A 141 -24.39 -2.36 9.48
CA HIS A 141 -22.96 -2.60 9.52
C HIS A 141 -22.33 -2.19 10.84
N ILE A 142 -22.80 -1.10 11.42
CA ILE A 142 -22.24 -0.57 12.67
C ILE A 142 -23.31 0.12 13.52
N ASN A 143 -23.32 -0.19 14.81
CA ASN A 143 -24.16 0.49 15.79
C ASN A 143 -23.35 1.57 16.51
N CYS A 144 -23.62 2.83 16.20
CA CYS A 144 -23.04 3.98 16.89
C CYS A 144 -24.11 5.01 17.24
N ALA A 145 -23.91 5.74 18.34
CA ALA A 145 -24.91 6.65 18.91
C ALA A 145 -25.33 7.77 17.96
N SER A 146 -24.38 8.31 17.20
CA SER A 146 -24.64 9.36 16.20
C SER A 146 -24.32 8.83 14.82
N ASN A 147 -25.35 8.49 14.05
CA ASN A 147 -25.22 7.95 12.71
C ASN A 147 -26.16 8.68 11.76
N HIS A 148 -25.61 9.51 10.90
CA HIS A 148 -26.32 10.28 9.87
C HIS A 148 -26.11 9.69 8.45
N GLY A 149 -25.69 8.43 8.36
CA GLY A 149 -25.30 7.72 7.14
C GLY A 149 -23.80 7.46 7.10
N ALA A 150 -23.36 6.76 6.07
CA ALA A 150 -21.95 6.39 5.88
C ALA A 150 -21.57 6.38 4.40
N SER A 151 -20.31 6.63 4.10
CA SER A 151 -19.73 6.25 2.82
C SER A 151 -19.04 4.89 2.94
N TYR A 152 -19.13 4.10 1.89
CA TYR A 152 -18.52 2.79 1.80
C TYR A 152 -17.72 2.66 0.50
N THR A 153 -16.57 2.01 0.57
CA THR A 153 -15.82 1.54 -0.59
C THR A 153 -15.30 0.12 -0.34
N PRO A 154 -15.38 -0.80 -1.29
CA PRO A 154 -14.83 -2.16 -1.16
C PRO A 154 -13.31 -2.21 -1.30
N HIS A 155 -12.67 -1.12 -1.76
CA HIS A 155 -11.25 -1.04 -2.05
C HIS A 155 -10.40 -0.86 -0.78
N CYS A 156 -10.61 -1.76 0.18
CA CYS A 156 -9.83 -1.82 1.42
C CYS A 156 -9.80 -3.25 1.96
N ALA A 157 -8.66 -3.64 2.49
CA ALA A 157 -8.49 -4.89 3.22
C ALA A 157 -7.85 -4.63 4.59
N ALA A 158 -8.24 -5.43 5.58
CA ALA A 158 -7.52 -5.55 6.83
C ALA A 158 -6.36 -6.53 6.64
N ILE A 159 -5.20 -6.21 7.20
CA ILE A 159 -4.02 -7.07 7.20
C ILE A 159 -3.33 -7.04 8.55
N HIS A 160 -2.46 -8.02 8.81
CA HIS A 160 -1.47 -7.94 9.88
C HIS A 160 -0.13 -7.46 9.30
N PRO A 161 0.25 -6.18 9.47
CA PRO A 161 1.37 -5.59 8.73
C PRO A 161 2.70 -6.30 8.94
N ALA A 162 3.01 -6.67 10.20
CA ALA A 162 4.25 -7.36 10.51
C ALA A 162 4.31 -8.77 9.90
N ARG A 163 3.18 -9.48 9.78
CA ARG A 163 3.13 -10.77 9.09
C ARG A 163 3.32 -10.59 7.59
N LEU A 164 2.69 -9.59 6.99
CA LEU A 164 2.86 -9.31 5.57
C LEU A 164 4.31 -8.99 5.21
N VAL A 165 4.94 -8.06 5.94
CA VAL A 165 6.31 -7.64 5.64
C VAL A 165 7.32 -8.77 5.84
N LYS A 166 7.15 -9.59 6.89
CA LYS A 166 8.01 -10.75 7.14
C LYS A 166 7.82 -11.85 6.10
N GLY A 167 6.58 -12.23 5.80
CA GLY A 167 6.30 -13.24 4.78
C GLY A 167 6.79 -12.83 3.39
N LEU A 168 6.64 -11.55 3.04
CA LEU A 168 7.18 -11.01 1.81
C LEU A 168 8.72 -11.09 1.78
N ALA A 169 9.39 -10.77 2.89
CA ALA A 169 10.85 -10.88 2.98
C ALA A 169 11.33 -12.32 2.86
N GLU A 170 10.64 -13.28 3.48
CA GLU A 170 10.95 -14.71 3.34
C GLU A 170 10.81 -15.15 1.87
N ARG A 171 9.73 -14.71 1.21
CA ARG A 171 9.55 -15.00 -0.21
C ARG A 171 10.64 -14.38 -1.08
N VAL A 172 11.01 -13.13 -0.84
CA VAL A 172 12.07 -12.41 -1.55
C VAL A 172 13.44 -13.12 -1.36
N ARG A 173 13.76 -13.57 -0.13
CA ARG A 173 14.94 -14.42 0.12
C ARG A 173 14.89 -15.73 -0.67
N GLY A 174 13.73 -16.37 -0.73
CA GLY A 174 13.52 -17.59 -1.50
C GLY A 174 13.71 -17.41 -3.03
N LEU A 175 13.57 -16.18 -3.52
CA LEU A 175 13.89 -15.80 -4.91
C LEU A 175 15.38 -15.48 -5.13
N GLY A 176 16.23 -15.67 -4.13
CA GLY A 176 17.66 -15.45 -4.22
C GLY A 176 18.10 -14.00 -3.98
N VAL A 177 17.28 -13.17 -3.33
CA VAL A 177 17.66 -11.82 -2.93
C VAL A 177 18.35 -11.87 -1.58
N ALA A 178 19.55 -11.27 -1.47
CA ALA A 178 20.23 -11.10 -0.20
C ALA A 178 19.59 -9.94 0.61
N ILE A 179 19.22 -10.18 1.87
CA ILE A 179 18.74 -9.14 2.78
C ILE A 179 19.70 -9.05 3.95
N HIS A 180 20.43 -7.94 4.03
CA HIS A 180 21.38 -7.63 5.08
C HIS A 180 20.70 -6.75 6.12
N GLU A 181 20.30 -7.36 7.22
CA GLU A 181 19.78 -6.65 8.41
C GLU A 181 20.93 -6.12 9.27
N LEU A 182 20.66 -5.20 10.18
CA LEU A 182 21.65 -4.52 11.03
C LEU A 182 22.82 -3.92 10.21
N THR A 183 22.50 -3.46 9.00
CA THR A 183 23.47 -2.94 8.04
C THR A 183 23.02 -1.56 7.56
N PRO A 184 23.18 -0.52 8.39
CA PRO A 184 22.79 0.83 7.99
C PRO A 184 23.65 1.34 6.85
N VAL A 185 22.98 1.85 5.80
CA VAL A 185 23.64 2.59 4.74
C VAL A 185 23.94 3.99 5.25
N THR A 186 25.20 4.36 5.33
CA THR A 186 25.68 5.65 5.84
C THR A 186 25.76 6.71 4.76
N ASN A 187 26.02 6.30 3.53
CA ASN A 187 26.05 7.17 2.34
C ASN A 187 25.76 6.35 1.08
N PHE A 188 25.35 7.02 0.01
CA PHE A 188 25.19 6.42 -1.31
C PHE A 188 25.45 7.45 -2.41
N GLU A 189 25.90 6.93 -3.54
CA GLU A 189 26.16 7.67 -4.77
C GLU A 189 25.76 6.79 -5.98
N PRO A 190 25.67 7.33 -7.19
CA PRO A 190 25.42 6.50 -8.36
C PRO A 190 26.44 5.36 -8.49
N GLY A 191 25.94 4.14 -8.49
CA GLY A 191 26.76 2.94 -8.61
C GLY A 191 27.35 2.38 -7.32
N ARG A 192 27.16 3.02 -6.15
CA ARG A 192 27.75 2.55 -4.89
C ARG A 192 26.95 2.94 -3.66
N ILE A 193 26.90 2.03 -2.71
CA ILE A 193 26.44 2.31 -1.34
C ILE A 193 27.59 2.10 -0.33
N HIS A 194 27.56 2.83 0.78
CA HIS A 194 28.52 2.73 1.88
C HIS A 194 27.79 2.31 3.16
N THR A 195 28.38 1.40 3.89
CA THR A 195 27.94 0.94 5.22
C THR A 195 29.08 1.07 6.21
N GLU A 196 28.83 0.86 7.48
CA GLU A 196 29.88 0.88 8.50
C GLU A 196 30.93 -0.23 8.32
N VAL A 197 30.57 -1.32 7.62
CA VAL A 197 31.43 -2.49 7.43
C VAL A 197 32.07 -2.60 6.03
N GLY A 198 31.77 -1.63 5.16
CA GLY A 198 32.33 -1.62 3.80
C GLY A 198 31.42 -0.96 2.78
N SER A 199 31.76 -1.09 1.50
CA SER A 199 30.96 -0.57 0.39
C SER A 199 30.55 -1.66 -0.59
N VAL A 200 29.43 -1.44 -1.28
CA VAL A 200 28.89 -2.36 -2.26
C VAL A 200 28.67 -1.62 -3.57
N GLU A 201 29.23 -2.16 -4.64
CA GLU A 201 28.99 -1.70 -6.00
C GLU A 201 27.69 -2.28 -6.54
N ALA A 202 26.89 -1.44 -7.21
CA ALA A 202 25.64 -1.82 -7.83
C ALA A 202 25.41 -1.01 -9.10
N SER A 203 24.88 -1.64 -10.15
CA SER A 203 24.52 -0.91 -11.38
C SER A 203 23.38 0.10 -11.13
N ILE A 204 22.47 -0.24 -10.21
CA ILE A 204 21.33 0.58 -9.81
C ILE A 204 21.25 0.64 -8.28
N VAL A 205 21.11 1.85 -7.74
CA VAL A 205 20.82 2.07 -6.32
C VAL A 205 19.41 2.63 -6.19
N LEU A 206 18.57 1.96 -5.39
CA LEU A 206 17.18 2.37 -5.08
C LEU A 206 17.07 2.75 -3.60
N ARG A 207 16.37 3.86 -3.34
CA ARG A 207 16.09 4.37 -1.98
C ARG A 207 14.61 4.66 -1.80
#